data_8dbe7da606fa48a252c29d83085f7359
#
_entry.id   8dbe7da606fa48a252c29d83085f7359
#
_cell.length_a   1.000
_cell.length_b   1.000
_cell.length_c   1.000
_cell.angle_alpha   90.00
_cell.angle_beta   90.00
_cell.angle_gamma   90.00
#
_symmetry.space_group_name_H-M   'P 1'
#
loop_
_entity.id
_entity.type
_entity.pdbx_description
1 polymer ?
#
loop_
_entity_poly.entity_id
_entity_poly.type
_entity_poly.pdbx_seq_one_letter_code
_entity_poly.pdbx_strand_id
1 'polypeptide(L)'
;MRIGELARKAGTSTRSLRYYEEQGLLSARRTANGHRDYDESDLRLVNEIRGLLTIGFALEETRPCVECLRSGHETGDACPASVEVYRRKLAEVEDYLTRLTSVRDHLRTQLGKTDDQEESCTALQLYPDPCRVPEPSTPSPTTTSPKPS
;
A
#
# COMPACT_ATOMS: atom_id res chain seq x y z
N MET A 1 -11.32 12.62 -28.68
CA MET A 1 -12.27 11.72 -27.93
C MET A 1 -12.84 12.43 -26.72
N ARG A 2 -14.02 12.00 -26.23
CA ARG A 2 -14.63 12.58 -25.03
C ARG A 2 -14.05 11.96 -23.75
N ILE A 3 -14.20 12.65 -22.60
CA ILE A 3 -13.65 12.19 -21.30
C ILE A 3 -14.07 10.79 -20.90
N GLY A 4 -15.30 10.37 -21.21
CA GLY A 4 -15.78 9.00 -20.94
C GLY A 4 -15.09 7.94 -21.79
N GLU A 5 -14.75 8.27 -23.02
CA GLU A 5 -13.99 7.39 -23.91
C GLU A 5 -12.53 7.27 -23.47
N LEU A 6 -11.92 8.41 -23.13
CA LEU A 6 -10.57 8.45 -22.57
C LEU A 6 -10.50 7.62 -21.28
N ALA A 7 -11.45 7.77 -20.36
CA ALA A 7 -11.53 7.01 -19.13
C ALA A 7 -11.59 5.48 -19.41
N ARG A 8 -12.44 5.07 -20.34
CA ARG A 8 -12.58 3.66 -20.74
C ARG A 8 -11.29 3.10 -21.36
N LYS A 9 -10.68 3.83 -22.32
CA LYS A 9 -9.43 3.43 -22.97
C LYS A 9 -8.27 3.33 -21.98
N ALA A 10 -8.16 4.31 -21.07
CA ALA A 10 -7.13 4.34 -20.04
C ALA A 10 -7.44 3.42 -18.84
N GLY A 11 -8.60 2.76 -18.77
CA GLY A 11 -8.98 1.90 -17.64
C GLY A 11 -9.10 2.66 -16.31
N THR A 12 -9.58 3.90 -16.34
CA THR A 12 -9.73 4.78 -15.16
C THR A 12 -11.14 5.38 -15.09
N SER A 13 -11.42 6.22 -14.08
CA SER A 13 -12.69 6.91 -13.94
C SER A 13 -12.63 8.33 -14.52
N THR A 14 -13.79 8.85 -14.96
CA THR A 14 -13.90 10.26 -15.36
C THR A 14 -13.62 11.21 -14.19
N ARG A 15 -13.85 10.76 -12.95
CA ARG A 15 -13.51 11.52 -11.74
C ARG A 15 -12.00 11.68 -11.60
N SER A 16 -11.23 10.59 -11.79
CA SER A 16 -9.77 10.63 -11.76
C SER A 16 -9.22 11.57 -12.84
N LEU A 17 -9.77 11.51 -14.07
CA LEU A 17 -9.35 12.39 -15.15
C LEU A 17 -9.61 13.87 -14.85
N ARG A 18 -10.77 14.20 -14.24
CA ARG A 18 -11.06 15.57 -13.78
C ARG A 18 -10.08 16.04 -12.70
N TYR A 19 -9.74 15.14 -11.79
CA TYR A 19 -8.74 15.43 -10.77
C TYR A 19 -7.35 15.70 -11.39
N TYR A 20 -6.95 14.93 -12.41
CA TYR A 20 -5.70 15.20 -13.15
C TYR A 20 -5.75 16.54 -13.89
N GLU A 21 -6.92 16.96 -14.41
CA GLU A 21 -7.09 18.30 -14.96
C GLU A 21 -6.94 19.39 -13.90
N GLU A 22 -7.58 19.23 -12.74
CA GLU A 22 -7.49 20.17 -11.61
C GLU A 22 -6.05 20.33 -11.11
N GLN A 23 -5.29 19.24 -11.13
CA GLN A 23 -3.86 19.23 -10.78
C GLN A 23 -2.96 19.74 -11.93
N GLY A 24 -3.51 20.10 -13.09
CA GLY A 24 -2.76 20.58 -14.25
C GLY A 24 -1.93 19.51 -14.97
N LEU A 25 -2.15 18.21 -14.64
CA LEU A 25 -1.48 17.09 -15.27
C LEU A 25 -2.13 16.65 -16.58
N LEU A 26 -3.38 17.02 -16.82
CA LEU A 26 -4.12 16.79 -18.05
C LEU A 26 -4.75 18.11 -18.50
N SER A 27 -4.78 18.37 -19.79
CA SER A 27 -5.35 19.60 -20.35
C SER A 27 -6.33 19.25 -21.47
N ALA A 28 -7.61 19.47 -21.25
CA ALA A 28 -8.62 19.29 -22.30
C ALA A 28 -8.53 20.42 -23.32
N ARG A 29 -8.50 20.09 -24.60
CA ARG A 29 -8.81 21.05 -25.66
C ARG A 29 -10.32 21.28 -25.68
N ARG A 30 -10.76 22.50 -25.98
CA ARG A 30 -12.17 22.79 -26.17
C ARG A 30 -12.51 22.82 -27.67
N THR A 31 -13.50 22.04 -28.06
CA THR A 31 -14.07 22.14 -29.41
C THR A 31 -14.80 23.46 -29.59
N ALA A 32 -15.10 23.84 -30.84
CA ALA A 32 -15.91 25.02 -31.17
C ALA A 32 -17.25 25.05 -30.44
N ASN A 33 -17.81 23.87 -30.09
CA ASN A 33 -19.06 23.71 -29.34
C ASN A 33 -18.85 23.67 -27.81
N GLY A 34 -17.68 24.04 -27.29
CA GLY A 34 -17.37 24.14 -25.86
C GLY A 34 -17.15 22.81 -25.14
N HIS A 35 -17.21 21.67 -25.84
CA HIS A 35 -16.98 20.37 -25.25
C HIS A 35 -15.48 20.08 -25.08
N ARG A 36 -15.12 19.38 -23.98
CA ARG A 36 -13.76 18.85 -23.76
C ARG A 36 -13.45 17.77 -24.78
N ASP A 37 -12.32 17.89 -25.44
CA ASP A 37 -11.78 16.94 -26.43
C ASP A 37 -10.35 16.56 -26.08
N TYR A 38 -10.05 15.29 -26.20
CA TYR A 38 -8.76 14.66 -25.88
C TYR A 38 -8.28 13.87 -27.10
N ASP A 39 -6.97 13.69 -27.23
CA ASP A 39 -6.36 12.94 -28.30
C ASP A 39 -5.56 11.71 -27.77
N GLU A 40 -4.86 11.04 -28.69
CA GLU A 40 -4.05 9.85 -28.32
C GLU A 40 -2.81 10.25 -27.48
N SER A 41 -2.35 11.51 -27.55
CA SER A 41 -1.27 12.00 -26.69
C SER A 41 -1.75 12.13 -25.23
N ASP A 42 -2.98 12.58 -25.03
CA ASP A 42 -3.61 12.62 -23.72
C ASP A 42 -3.81 11.21 -23.13
N LEU A 43 -4.15 10.24 -23.98
CA LEU A 43 -4.26 8.84 -23.55
C LEU A 43 -2.91 8.27 -23.08
N ARG A 44 -1.83 8.53 -23.85
CA ARG A 44 -0.47 8.13 -23.42
C ARG A 44 -0.09 8.75 -22.10
N LEU A 45 -0.35 10.03 -21.93
CA LEU A 45 -0.07 10.78 -20.70
C LEU A 45 -0.83 10.23 -19.49
N VAL A 46 -2.11 9.90 -19.65
CA VAL A 46 -2.91 9.28 -18.57
C VAL A 46 -2.38 7.89 -18.24
N ASN A 47 -1.99 7.10 -19.22
CA ASN A 47 -1.41 5.78 -18.99
C ASN A 47 -0.07 5.85 -18.25
N GLU A 48 0.79 6.83 -18.57
CA GLU A 48 2.03 7.09 -17.84
C GLU A 48 1.76 7.45 -16.38
N ILE A 49 0.88 8.42 -16.11
CA ILE A 49 0.48 8.79 -14.75
C ILE A 49 0.02 7.55 -13.97
N ARG A 50 -0.84 6.73 -14.55
CA ARG A 50 -1.36 5.53 -13.89
C ARG A 50 -0.28 4.49 -13.64
N GLY A 51 0.62 4.28 -14.58
CA GLY A 51 1.77 3.41 -14.40
C GLY A 51 2.60 3.81 -13.20
N LEU A 52 2.94 5.10 -13.09
CA LEU A 52 3.70 5.66 -11.96
C LEU A 52 2.96 5.50 -10.63
N LEU A 53 1.66 5.82 -10.58
CA LEU A 53 0.85 5.64 -9.37
C LEU A 53 0.80 4.17 -8.91
N THR A 54 0.76 3.22 -9.85
CA THR A 54 0.74 1.78 -9.55
C THR A 54 2.02 1.31 -8.86
N ILE A 55 3.16 1.89 -9.18
CA ILE A 55 4.46 1.57 -8.56
C ILE A 55 4.77 2.46 -7.34
N GLY A 56 3.78 3.23 -6.85
CA GLY A 56 3.85 3.93 -5.57
C GLY A 56 4.35 5.37 -5.62
N PHE A 57 4.33 6.02 -6.80
CA PHE A 57 4.53 7.47 -6.87
C PHE A 57 3.31 8.21 -6.37
N ALA A 58 3.51 9.33 -5.68
CA ALA A 58 2.44 10.29 -5.43
C ALA A 58 2.11 11.06 -6.73
N LEU A 59 0.89 11.59 -6.83
CA LEU A 59 0.45 12.26 -8.06
C LEU A 59 1.34 13.46 -8.42
N GLU A 60 1.78 14.22 -7.44
CA GLU A 60 2.65 15.38 -7.60
C GLU A 60 4.03 14.96 -8.15
N GLU A 61 4.50 13.78 -7.81
CA GLU A 61 5.79 13.23 -8.27
C GLU A 61 5.76 12.83 -9.75
N THR A 62 4.58 12.67 -10.35
CA THR A 62 4.44 12.33 -11.77
C THR A 62 4.67 13.53 -12.71
N ARG A 63 4.64 14.75 -12.18
CA ARG A 63 4.71 15.99 -12.97
C ARG A 63 5.92 16.07 -13.92
N PRO A 64 7.17 15.78 -13.48
CA PRO A 64 8.33 15.82 -14.38
C PRO A 64 8.20 14.84 -15.55
N CYS A 65 7.63 13.65 -15.33
CA CYS A 65 7.40 12.65 -16.37
C CYS A 65 6.34 13.12 -17.38
N VAL A 66 5.27 13.75 -16.88
CA VAL A 66 4.22 14.36 -17.72
C VAL A 66 4.78 15.50 -18.58
N GLU A 67 5.61 16.36 -18.02
CA GLU A 67 6.26 17.46 -18.73
C GLU A 67 7.25 16.94 -19.80
N CYS A 68 7.96 15.86 -19.49
CA CYS A 68 8.82 15.17 -20.43
C CYS A 68 8.05 14.69 -21.67
N LEU A 69 6.93 14.01 -21.49
CA LEU A 69 6.05 13.56 -22.57
C LEU A 69 5.49 14.75 -23.38
N ARG A 70 5.08 15.83 -22.71
CA ARG A 70 4.60 17.05 -23.37
C ARG A 70 5.66 17.75 -24.21
N SER A 71 6.93 17.59 -23.85
CA SER A 71 8.08 18.12 -24.62
C SER A 71 8.38 17.28 -25.86
N GLY A 72 7.58 16.25 -26.14
CA GLY A 72 7.70 15.43 -27.36
C GLY A 72 8.59 14.19 -27.22
N HIS A 73 9.02 13.84 -26.02
CA HIS A 73 9.74 12.58 -25.80
C HIS A 73 8.77 11.39 -25.88
N GLU A 74 9.27 10.24 -26.30
CA GLU A 74 8.47 9.01 -26.44
C GLU A 74 8.08 8.42 -25.10
N THR A 75 8.94 8.59 -24.07
CA THR A 75 8.76 8.06 -22.71
C THR A 75 8.91 9.14 -21.66
N GLY A 76 8.20 8.99 -20.56
CA GLY A 76 8.21 9.95 -19.44
C GLY A 76 9.54 9.98 -18.67
N ASP A 77 10.40 8.97 -18.84
CA ASP A 77 11.69 8.83 -18.14
C ASP A 77 12.90 9.35 -18.96
N ALA A 78 12.67 9.90 -20.15
CA ALA A 78 13.75 10.36 -21.04
C ALA A 78 14.43 11.66 -20.58
N CYS A 79 13.80 12.44 -19.69
CA CYS A 79 14.31 13.73 -19.22
C CYS A 79 15.11 13.61 -17.93
N PRO A 80 16.17 14.44 -17.72
CA PRO A 80 16.94 14.44 -16.48
C PRO A 80 16.10 14.66 -15.20
N ALA A 81 15.06 15.51 -15.29
CA ALA A 81 14.16 15.80 -14.17
C ALA A 81 13.33 14.59 -13.76
N SER A 82 12.84 13.80 -14.73
CA SER A 82 12.14 12.55 -14.45
C SER A 82 13.06 11.46 -13.91
N VAL A 83 14.27 11.34 -14.45
CA VAL A 83 15.29 10.40 -13.95
C VAL A 83 15.59 10.66 -12.45
N GLU A 84 15.66 11.92 -12.04
CA GLU A 84 15.88 12.27 -10.64
C GLU A 84 14.72 11.85 -9.73
N VAL A 85 13.48 11.95 -10.21
CA VAL A 85 12.30 11.45 -9.47
C VAL A 85 12.36 9.93 -9.29
N TYR A 86 12.76 9.18 -10.34
CA TYR A 86 12.96 7.73 -10.24
C TYR A 86 14.07 7.35 -9.25
N ARG A 87 15.20 8.06 -9.25
CA ARG A 87 16.30 7.82 -8.30
C ARG A 87 15.85 8.01 -6.86
N ARG A 88 15.12 9.10 -6.58
CA ARG A 88 14.57 9.35 -5.24
C ARG A 88 13.61 8.26 -4.81
N LYS A 89 12.71 7.82 -5.68
CA LYS A 89 11.78 6.74 -5.39
C LYS A 89 12.48 5.41 -5.16
N LEU A 90 13.51 5.11 -5.94
CA LEU A 90 14.33 3.91 -5.75
C LEU A 90 14.98 3.91 -4.36
N ALA A 91 15.61 5.01 -3.96
CA ALA A 91 16.23 5.13 -2.65
C ALA A 91 15.22 4.97 -1.50
N GLU A 92 14.01 5.52 -1.65
CA GLU A 92 12.90 5.35 -0.69
C GLU A 92 12.51 3.87 -0.57
N VAL A 93 12.35 3.16 -1.68
CA VAL A 93 12.00 1.72 -1.70
C VAL A 93 13.12 0.87 -1.08
N GLU A 94 14.37 1.17 -1.35
CA GLU A 94 15.53 0.47 -0.77
C GLU A 94 15.58 0.65 0.76
N ASP A 95 15.26 1.84 1.28
CA ASP A 95 15.15 2.09 2.71
C ASP A 95 14.01 1.28 3.35
N TYR A 96 12.83 1.23 2.71
CA TYR A 96 11.73 0.38 3.17
C TYR A 96 12.11 -1.11 3.17
N LEU A 97 12.79 -1.61 2.14
CA LEU A 97 13.25 -2.99 2.08
C LEU A 97 14.23 -3.31 3.22
N THR A 98 15.14 -2.39 3.53
CA THR A 98 16.09 -2.53 4.64
C THR A 98 15.36 -2.63 5.98
N ARG A 99 14.40 -1.75 6.23
CA ARG A 99 13.56 -1.77 7.46
C ARG A 99 12.76 -3.05 7.58
N LEU A 100 12.07 -3.46 6.50
CA LEU A 100 11.28 -4.70 6.50
C LEU A 100 12.14 -5.94 6.69
N THR A 101 13.34 -5.97 6.12
CA THR A 101 14.30 -7.05 6.33
C THR A 101 14.70 -7.15 7.80
N SER A 102 15.00 -6.03 8.45
CA SER A 102 15.32 -5.98 9.89
C SER A 102 14.15 -6.49 10.76
N VAL A 103 12.93 -6.06 10.46
CA VAL A 103 11.73 -6.55 11.18
C VAL A 103 11.54 -8.04 10.99
N ARG A 104 11.68 -8.54 9.77
CA ARG A 104 11.59 -9.99 9.48
C ARG A 104 12.60 -10.79 10.29
N ASP A 105 13.86 -10.31 10.34
CA ASP A 105 14.93 -11.05 11.02
C ASP A 105 14.75 -11.00 12.54
N HIS A 106 14.23 -9.87 13.07
CA HIS A 106 13.82 -9.78 14.47
C HIS A 106 12.71 -10.80 14.81
N LEU A 107 11.66 -10.86 14.00
CA LEU A 107 10.55 -11.81 14.20
C LEU A 107 11.02 -13.25 14.14
N ARG A 108 11.89 -13.61 13.19
CA ARG A 108 12.49 -14.95 13.12
C ARG A 108 13.28 -15.31 14.38
N THR A 109 14.06 -14.36 14.90
CA THR A 109 14.81 -14.55 16.13
C THR A 109 13.90 -14.77 17.34
N GLN A 110 12.77 -14.07 17.42
CA GLN A 110 11.80 -14.27 18.52
C GLN A 110 11.10 -15.61 18.41
N LEU A 111 10.69 -16.04 17.22
CA LEU A 111 10.08 -17.35 17.00
C LEU A 111 11.06 -18.49 17.34
N GLY A 112 12.34 -18.41 16.92
CA GLY A 112 13.35 -19.40 17.26
C GLY A 112 13.57 -19.56 18.76
N LYS A 113 13.49 -18.47 19.53
CA LYS A 113 13.59 -18.53 21.01
C LYS A 113 12.38 -19.23 21.65
N THR A 114 11.22 -19.15 21.03
CA THR A 114 10.00 -19.80 21.53
C THR A 114 10.06 -21.31 21.30
N ASP A 115 10.57 -21.74 20.15
CA ASP A 115 10.75 -23.15 19.82
C ASP A 115 11.77 -23.82 20.78
N ASP A 116 12.90 -23.17 21.06
CA ASP A 116 13.88 -23.64 22.02
C ASP A 116 13.33 -23.74 23.46
N GLN A 117 12.36 -22.88 23.81
CA GLN A 117 11.73 -22.85 25.13
C GLN A 117 10.69 -23.95 25.29
N GLU A 118 9.97 -24.33 24.24
CA GLU A 118 9.03 -25.47 24.23
C GLU A 118 9.79 -26.80 24.35
N GLU A 119 10.92 -26.99 23.69
CA GLU A 119 11.77 -28.15 23.85
C GLU A 119 12.33 -28.27 25.27
N SER A 120 12.69 -27.14 25.90
CA SER A 120 13.19 -27.10 27.29
C SER A 120 12.09 -27.39 28.31
N CYS A 121 10.82 -27.04 28.03
CA CYS A 121 9.68 -27.39 28.89
C CYS A 121 9.32 -28.88 28.83
N THR A 122 9.57 -29.56 27.72
CA THR A 122 9.28 -31.00 27.56
C THR A 122 10.31 -31.89 28.28
N ALA A 123 11.52 -31.35 28.53
CA ALA A 123 12.60 -32.13 29.18
C ALA A 123 12.53 -32.15 30.74
N LEU A 124 11.67 -31.37 31.38
CA LEU A 124 11.55 -31.25 32.84
C LEU A 124 10.24 -31.85 33.38
N GLN A 125 10.02 -33.14 33.14
CA GLN A 125 8.86 -33.93 33.65
C GLN A 125 8.90 -34.20 35.17
N LEU A 126 9.69 -33.51 35.98
CA LEU A 126 9.79 -33.72 37.42
C LEU A 126 9.36 -32.53 38.30
N TYR A 127 8.80 -31.48 37.71
CA TYR A 127 8.25 -30.37 38.46
C TYR A 127 6.86 -29.98 37.93
N PRO A 128 5.92 -29.55 38.80
CA PRO A 128 4.59 -29.17 38.36
C PRO A 128 4.69 -27.98 37.39
N ASP A 129 3.99 -28.13 36.29
CA ASP A 129 3.89 -27.29 35.11
C ASP A 129 3.80 -25.79 35.43
N PRO A 130 4.86 -24.98 35.16
CA PRO A 130 4.78 -23.51 35.37
C PRO A 130 3.86 -22.78 34.40
N CYS A 131 3.36 -23.45 33.38
CA CYS A 131 2.44 -22.89 32.38
C CYS A 131 0.96 -23.19 32.69
N ARG A 132 0.65 -23.84 33.79
CA ARG A 132 -0.73 -24.11 34.18
C ARG A 132 -1.35 -22.84 34.80
N VAL A 133 -2.20 -22.19 34.04
CA VAL A 133 -3.07 -21.12 34.54
C VAL A 133 -3.97 -21.72 35.64
N PRO A 134 -4.00 -21.20 36.88
CA PRO A 134 -4.89 -21.70 37.92
C PRO A 134 -6.35 -21.55 37.47
N GLU A 135 -7.06 -22.66 37.42
CA GLU A 135 -8.49 -22.64 37.17
C GLU A 135 -9.19 -21.82 38.28
N PRO A 136 -10.14 -20.97 37.93
CA PRO A 136 -10.91 -20.24 38.93
C PRO A 136 -11.69 -21.23 39.79
N SER A 137 -11.44 -21.19 41.12
CA SER A 137 -12.10 -22.00 42.12
C SER A 137 -13.63 -21.81 42.03
N THR A 138 -14.35 -22.86 41.67
CA THR A 138 -15.81 -22.89 41.71
C THR A 138 -16.24 -22.83 43.17
N PRO A 139 -17.13 -21.91 43.60
CA PRO A 139 -17.66 -21.94 44.95
C PRO A 139 -18.57 -23.15 45.16
N SER A 140 -18.32 -23.88 46.23
CA SER A 140 -19.12 -25.02 46.68
C SER A 140 -20.57 -24.61 46.97
N PRO A 141 -21.56 -25.44 46.63
CA PRO A 141 -22.95 -25.12 46.93
C PRO A 141 -23.22 -25.23 48.48
N THR A 142 -23.71 -24.15 49.02
CA THR A 142 -24.18 -24.05 50.42
C THR A 142 -25.43 -24.90 50.60
N THR A 143 -25.28 -25.97 51.35
CA THR A 143 -26.39 -26.84 51.80
C THR A 143 -27.23 -26.10 52.79
N THR A 144 -28.41 -25.65 52.41
CA THR A 144 -29.43 -25.11 53.35
C THR A 144 -30.21 -26.27 53.91
N SER A 145 -30.00 -26.56 55.17
CA SER A 145 -30.85 -27.49 55.97
C SER A 145 -32.22 -26.86 56.20
N PRO A 146 -33.33 -27.63 56.12
CA PRO A 146 -34.66 -27.17 56.55
C PRO A 146 -34.83 -27.31 58.04
N LYS A 147 -35.38 -26.27 58.68
CA LYS A 147 -35.80 -26.24 60.07
C LYS A 147 -37.18 -26.89 60.21
N PRO A 148 -37.42 -27.77 61.24
CA PRO A 148 -38.75 -28.35 61.48
C PRO A 148 -39.61 -27.46 62.37
N SER A 149 -40.91 -27.37 62.03
CA SER A 149 -42.10 -27.33 62.86
C SER A 149 -43.32 -26.75 62.25
#